data_2834b29033fa28e498a9b1f205fd768e
#
_entry.id   2834b29033fa28e498a9b1f205fd768e
#
_cell.length_a   1.000
_cell.length_b   1.000
_cell.length_c   1.000
_cell.angle_alpha   90.00
_cell.angle_beta   90.00
_cell.angle_gamma   90.00
#
_symmetry.space_group_name_H-M   'P 1'
#
loop_
_entity.id
_entity.type
_entity.pdbx_description
1 polymer ?
#
loop_
_entity_poly.entity_id
_entity_poly.type
_entity_poly.pdbx_seq_one_letter_code
_entity_poly.pdbx_strand_id
1 'polypeptide(L)'
;MSGTTFDHLVVAARTLDEGAAWVMSKLGVAPVAGGKHPTMGTHNRLLFIGQRRFLEVIAIDPDAPAPGRPRWFDLDDPGMRTKLEHGPALIHWVERTDDMDAALREYPQPVEVLALARGSYRWRIGVPKDGRRPGGGTLPTLIQWEGSLHPAEALPDTGCRLERFAAKEGRIEAVFSTPSGTRTIP
;
A
#
# COMPACT_ATOMS: atom_id res chain seq x y z
N MET A 1 5.75 -14.15 17.45
CA MET A 1 5.33 -13.80 16.08
C MET A 1 6.54 -13.96 15.18
N SER A 2 6.43 -14.77 14.14
CA SER A 2 7.45 -14.84 13.07
C SER A 2 7.59 -13.42 12.52
N GLY A 3 8.82 -12.90 12.50
CA GLY A 3 9.09 -11.47 12.36
C GLY A 3 8.55 -10.85 11.09
N THR A 4 7.46 -10.11 11.19
CA THR A 4 7.04 -9.17 10.16
C THR A 4 7.74 -7.83 10.35
N THR A 5 7.94 -7.11 9.27
CA THR A 5 8.57 -5.79 9.27
C THR A 5 7.75 -4.86 8.36
N PHE A 6 7.60 -3.61 8.76
CA PHE A 6 6.92 -2.61 7.94
C PHE A 6 7.52 -2.55 6.51
N ASP A 7 6.65 -2.57 5.51
CA ASP A 7 6.99 -2.51 4.09
C ASP A 7 6.55 -1.19 3.47
N HIS A 8 5.25 -0.92 3.45
CA HIS A 8 4.74 0.32 2.85
C HIS A 8 3.40 0.79 3.45
N LEU A 9 3.14 2.07 3.27
CA LEU A 9 1.85 2.70 3.49
C LEU A 9 1.04 2.72 2.21
N VAL A 10 -0.29 2.68 2.32
CA VAL A 10 -1.23 2.70 1.18
C VAL A 10 -2.13 3.93 1.26
N VAL A 11 -2.01 4.80 0.28
CA VAL A 11 -2.91 5.93 0.02
C VAL A 11 -3.82 5.55 -1.14
N ALA A 12 -5.12 5.49 -0.91
CA ALA A 12 -6.09 5.30 -1.98
C ALA A 12 -6.56 6.65 -2.55
N ALA A 13 -6.82 6.67 -3.85
CA ALA A 13 -7.35 7.81 -4.58
C ALA A 13 -8.30 7.34 -5.68
N ARG A 14 -9.13 8.24 -6.19
CA ARG A 14 -9.98 7.94 -7.37
C ARG A 14 -9.16 7.82 -8.64
N THR A 15 -8.11 8.64 -8.74
CA THR A 15 -7.12 8.56 -9.84
C THR A 15 -5.70 8.69 -9.28
N LEU A 16 -4.70 8.17 -10.01
CA LEU A 16 -3.30 8.32 -9.60
C LEU A 16 -2.84 9.79 -9.60
N ASP A 17 -3.35 10.61 -10.52
CA ASP A 17 -2.98 12.02 -10.59
C ASP A 17 -3.51 12.79 -9.38
N GLU A 18 -4.76 12.54 -8.98
CA GLU A 18 -5.33 13.10 -7.76
C GLU A 18 -4.53 12.70 -6.51
N GLY A 19 -4.20 11.40 -6.40
CA GLY A 19 -3.42 10.89 -5.29
C GLY A 19 -1.99 11.44 -5.24
N ALA A 20 -1.34 11.56 -6.39
CA ALA A 20 0.00 12.13 -6.48
C ALA A 20 0.03 13.63 -6.13
N ALA A 21 -0.94 14.40 -6.62
CA ALA A 21 -1.09 15.80 -6.28
C ALA A 21 -1.35 16.00 -4.77
N TRP A 22 -2.16 15.13 -4.18
CA TRP A 22 -2.43 15.15 -2.75
C TRP A 22 -1.17 14.83 -1.93
N VAL A 23 -0.41 13.77 -2.27
CA VAL A 23 0.87 13.45 -1.59
C VAL A 23 1.85 14.62 -1.73
N MET A 24 1.98 15.20 -2.93
CA MET A 24 2.81 16.37 -3.16
C MET A 24 2.39 17.54 -2.27
N SER A 25 1.09 17.80 -2.13
CA SER A 25 0.58 18.88 -1.27
C SER A 25 0.87 18.67 0.22
N LYS A 26 0.89 17.41 0.66
CA LYS A 26 1.13 17.02 2.06
C LYS A 26 2.62 16.94 2.40
N LEU A 27 3.43 16.34 1.54
CA LEU A 27 4.83 16.02 1.83
C LEU A 27 5.84 16.93 1.11
N GLY A 28 5.40 17.71 0.12
CA GLY A 28 6.29 18.54 -0.70
C GLY A 28 7.14 17.74 -1.70
N VAL A 29 6.85 16.44 -1.86
CA VAL A 29 7.54 15.53 -2.79
C VAL A 29 6.52 14.67 -3.53
N ALA A 30 6.75 14.44 -4.82
CA ALA A 30 5.83 13.70 -5.67
C ALA A 30 6.20 12.20 -5.76
N PRO A 31 5.22 11.30 -5.71
CA PRO A 31 5.45 9.90 -6.05
C PRO A 31 5.70 9.75 -7.56
N VAL A 32 6.55 8.80 -7.92
CA VAL A 32 6.88 8.48 -9.32
C VAL A 32 6.03 7.32 -9.84
N ALA A 33 6.04 7.10 -11.15
CA ALA A 33 5.32 5.99 -11.76
C ALA A 33 5.75 4.65 -11.16
N GLY A 34 4.76 3.85 -10.79
CA GLY A 34 4.94 2.48 -10.32
C GLY A 34 4.61 1.48 -11.43
N GLY A 35 3.40 0.90 -11.40
CA GLY A 35 2.96 -0.04 -12.42
C GLY A 35 1.52 -0.49 -12.25
N LYS A 36 1.15 -1.47 -13.07
CA LYS A 36 -0.19 -2.05 -13.08
C LYS A 36 -0.22 -3.39 -12.34
N HIS A 37 -1.37 -3.70 -11.75
CA HIS A 37 -1.68 -4.98 -11.12
C HIS A 37 -2.87 -5.63 -11.87
N PRO A 38 -2.62 -6.32 -12.98
CA PRO A 38 -3.71 -6.81 -13.86
C PRO A 38 -4.71 -7.71 -13.14
N THR A 39 -4.23 -8.59 -12.26
CA THR A 39 -5.07 -9.51 -11.47
C THR A 39 -6.07 -8.77 -10.56
N MET A 40 -5.73 -7.55 -10.14
CA MET A 40 -6.55 -6.73 -9.23
C MET A 40 -7.20 -5.53 -9.92
N GLY A 41 -6.90 -5.29 -11.20
CA GLY A 41 -7.43 -4.15 -11.94
C GLY A 41 -7.08 -2.80 -11.28
N THR A 42 -5.87 -2.68 -10.74
CA THR A 42 -5.36 -1.47 -10.08
C THR A 42 -4.01 -1.07 -10.65
N HIS A 43 -3.63 0.18 -10.41
CA HIS A 43 -2.31 0.72 -10.74
C HIS A 43 -1.81 1.63 -9.62
N ASN A 44 -0.51 1.93 -9.62
CA ASN A 44 0.08 2.71 -8.53
C ASN A 44 1.16 3.70 -8.97
N ARG A 45 1.44 4.64 -8.05
CA ARG A 45 2.66 5.45 -7.99
C ARG A 45 3.33 5.23 -6.65
N LEU A 46 4.64 5.34 -6.60
CA LEU A 46 5.46 5.00 -5.44
C LEU A 46 6.34 6.17 -5.03
N LEU A 47 6.52 6.35 -3.73
CA LEU A 47 7.44 7.31 -3.14
C LEU A 47 8.37 6.58 -2.17
N PHE A 48 9.69 6.75 -2.33
CA PHE A 48 10.66 6.26 -1.37
C PHE A 48 10.51 6.96 -0.02
N ILE A 49 10.38 6.20 1.07
CA ILE A 49 10.26 6.74 2.44
C ILE A 49 11.22 6.06 3.42
N GLY A 50 12.27 5.41 2.92
CA GLY A 50 13.29 4.73 3.73
C GLY A 50 13.76 3.43 3.08
N GLN A 51 14.82 2.85 3.63
CA GLN A 51 15.39 1.61 3.12
C GLN A 51 14.34 0.50 3.12
N ARG A 52 14.08 -0.09 1.93
CA ARG A 52 13.04 -1.09 1.70
C ARG A 52 11.65 -0.67 2.23
N ARG A 53 11.34 0.64 2.09
CA ARG A 53 10.06 1.23 2.51
C ARG A 53 9.59 2.23 1.47
N PHE A 54 8.29 2.20 1.16
CA PHE A 54 7.69 3.17 0.24
C PHE A 54 6.28 3.56 0.68
N LEU A 55 5.79 4.65 0.13
CA LEU A 55 4.38 5.01 0.17
C LEU A 55 3.82 4.70 -1.21
N GLU A 56 2.76 3.91 -1.25
CA GLU A 56 2.01 3.58 -2.44
C GLU A 56 0.79 4.51 -2.57
N VAL A 57 0.65 5.17 -3.70
CA VAL A 57 -0.62 5.75 -4.15
C VAL A 57 -1.26 4.75 -5.09
N ILE A 58 -2.44 4.24 -4.73
CA ILE A 58 -3.16 3.23 -5.51
C ILE A 58 -4.51 3.75 -5.97
N ALA A 59 -4.91 3.37 -7.18
CA ALA A 59 -6.22 3.64 -7.75
C ALA A 59 -6.70 2.45 -8.58
N ILE A 60 -8.00 2.40 -8.85
CA ILE A 60 -8.55 1.48 -9.86
C ILE A 60 -8.01 1.92 -11.22
N ASP A 61 -7.45 1.00 -11.99
CA ASP A 61 -6.98 1.27 -13.35
C ASP A 61 -8.20 1.35 -14.30
N PRO A 62 -8.49 2.51 -14.88
CA PRO A 62 -9.65 2.68 -15.75
C PRO A 62 -9.55 1.87 -17.06
N ASP A 63 -8.34 1.52 -17.46
CA ASP A 63 -8.07 0.76 -18.69
C ASP A 63 -8.05 -0.75 -18.45
N ALA A 64 -8.06 -1.20 -17.18
CA ALA A 64 -8.05 -2.61 -16.86
C ALA A 64 -9.46 -3.22 -16.96
N PRO A 65 -9.58 -4.47 -17.44
CA PRO A 65 -10.84 -5.20 -17.34
C PRO A 65 -11.22 -5.40 -15.86
N ALA A 66 -12.50 -5.57 -15.60
CA ALA A 66 -12.96 -5.91 -14.25
C ALA A 66 -12.29 -7.21 -13.79
N PRO A 67 -11.66 -7.24 -12.61
CA PRO A 67 -11.04 -8.46 -12.10
C PRO A 67 -12.12 -9.49 -11.75
N GLY A 68 -11.81 -10.77 -11.85
CA GLY A 68 -12.70 -11.87 -11.46
C GLY A 68 -12.89 -12.04 -9.95
N ARG A 69 -12.52 -11.04 -9.16
CA ARG A 69 -12.56 -11.01 -7.70
C ARG A 69 -12.71 -9.57 -7.19
N PRO A 70 -13.17 -9.36 -5.94
CA PRO A 70 -13.10 -8.05 -5.32
C PRO A 70 -11.66 -7.52 -5.24
N ARG A 71 -11.49 -6.22 -5.51
CA ARG A 71 -10.18 -5.55 -5.38
C ARG A 71 -9.79 -5.45 -3.92
N TRP A 72 -8.49 -5.51 -3.66
CA TRP A 72 -7.93 -5.32 -2.32
C TRP A 72 -8.21 -3.94 -1.73
N PHE A 73 -7.95 -3.79 -0.40
CA PHE A 73 -7.98 -2.53 0.34
C PHE A 73 -9.34 -1.80 0.34
N ASP A 74 -10.44 -2.55 0.31
CA ASP A 74 -11.81 -2.02 0.25
C ASP A 74 -12.11 -1.19 -1.02
N LEU A 75 -11.31 -1.24 -2.09
CA LEU A 75 -11.45 -0.34 -3.24
C LEU A 75 -12.80 -0.49 -3.98
N ASP A 76 -13.47 -1.64 -3.84
CA ASP A 76 -14.83 -1.85 -4.37
C ASP A 76 -15.93 -1.57 -3.35
N ASP A 77 -15.58 -1.30 -2.08
CA ASP A 77 -16.56 -1.02 -1.02
C ASP A 77 -17.21 0.36 -1.24
N PRO A 78 -18.56 0.46 -1.17
CA PRO A 78 -19.26 1.74 -1.33
C PRO A 78 -18.81 2.81 -0.33
N GLY A 79 -18.52 2.44 0.92
CA GLY A 79 -18.02 3.37 1.94
C GLY A 79 -16.66 3.93 1.61
N MET A 80 -15.76 3.10 1.01
CA MET A 80 -14.46 3.56 0.52
C MET A 80 -14.65 4.53 -0.67
N ARG A 81 -15.52 4.21 -1.60
CA ARG A 81 -15.83 5.11 -2.73
C ARG A 81 -16.33 6.47 -2.26
N THR A 82 -17.30 6.48 -1.34
CA THR A 82 -17.79 7.73 -0.73
C THR A 82 -16.67 8.49 -0.01
N LYS A 83 -15.81 7.78 0.74
CA LYS A 83 -14.65 8.42 1.37
C LYS A 83 -13.74 9.11 0.35
N LEU A 84 -13.45 8.45 -0.77
CA LEU A 84 -12.56 8.98 -1.82
C LEU A 84 -13.20 10.10 -2.65
N GLU A 85 -14.53 10.30 -2.60
CA GLU A 85 -15.19 11.50 -3.15
C GLU A 85 -14.77 12.78 -2.42
N HIS A 86 -14.37 12.67 -1.15
CA HIS A 86 -13.86 13.78 -0.34
C HIS A 86 -12.35 14.00 -0.50
N GLY A 87 -11.67 13.13 -1.25
CA GLY A 87 -10.26 13.20 -1.57
C GLY A 87 -9.47 11.94 -1.22
N PRO A 88 -8.19 11.88 -1.63
CA PRO A 88 -7.29 10.78 -1.29
C PRO A 88 -7.13 10.61 0.21
N ALA A 89 -6.90 9.36 0.65
CA ALA A 89 -6.78 9.05 2.06
C ALA A 89 -5.68 7.99 2.31
N LEU A 90 -4.95 8.13 3.40
CA LEU A 90 -4.12 7.07 3.95
C LEU A 90 -5.05 6.02 4.58
N ILE A 91 -5.05 4.81 4.02
CA ILE A 91 -6.07 3.81 4.35
C ILE A 91 -5.51 2.54 4.97
N HIS A 92 -4.24 2.21 4.73
CA HIS A 92 -3.70 0.91 5.10
C HIS A 92 -2.18 0.90 5.18
N TRP A 93 -1.65 -0.19 5.76
CA TRP A 93 -0.21 -0.50 5.71
C TRP A 93 0.00 -1.98 5.41
N VAL A 94 1.18 -2.27 4.90
CA VAL A 94 1.61 -3.61 4.53
C VAL A 94 2.88 -3.94 5.31
N GLU A 95 2.98 -5.15 5.80
CA GLU A 95 4.18 -5.69 6.44
C GLU A 95 4.75 -6.83 5.62
N ARG A 96 6.07 -6.85 5.44
CA ARG A 96 6.76 -7.95 4.77
C ARG A 96 7.19 -9.01 5.75
N THR A 97 7.22 -10.22 5.26
CA THR A 97 7.76 -11.40 5.93
C THR A 97 8.68 -12.17 4.98
N ASP A 98 9.64 -12.88 5.52
CA ASP A 98 10.48 -13.80 4.74
C ASP A 98 9.86 -15.22 4.64
N ASP A 99 8.84 -15.51 5.45
CA ASP A 99 8.09 -16.78 5.43
C ASP A 99 6.59 -16.51 5.59
N MET A 100 5.89 -16.43 4.46
CA MET A 100 4.44 -16.19 4.40
C MET A 100 3.66 -17.29 5.12
N ASP A 101 4.08 -18.54 4.96
CA ASP A 101 3.32 -19.67 5.50
C ASP A 101 3.47 -19.72 7.04
N ALA A 102 4.64 -19.37 7.57
CA ALA A 102 4.83 -19.23 9.01
C ALA A 102 4.05 -18.03 9.57
N ALA A 103 4.11 -16.88 8.91
CA ALA A 103 3.39 -15.69 9.36
C ALA A 103 1.86 -15.92 9.38
N LEU A 104 1.32 -16.63 8.41
CA LEU A 104 -0.12 -16.90 8.32
C LEU A 104 -0.63 -17.89 9.37
N ARG A 105 0.22 -18.74 9.92
CA ARG A 105 -0.20 -19.62 11.04
C ARG A 105 -0.61 -18.84 12.29
N GLU A 106 -0.04 -17.66 12.49
CA GLU A 106 -0.32 -16.80 13.64
C GLU A 106 -1.25 -15.62 13.26
N TYR A 107 -1.58 -15.50 11.98
CA TYR A 107 -2.40 -14.39 11.50
C TYR A 107 -3.88 -14.62 11.88
N PRO A 108 -4.55 -13.63 12.54
CA PRO A 108 -5.83 -13.89 13.22
C PRO A 108 -7.05 -13.97 12.30
N GLN A 109 -6.85 -13.90 10.99
CA GLN A 109 -7.93 -13.91 10.02
C GLN A 109 -7.52 -14.70 8.76
N PRO A 110 -8.45 -15.43 8.13
CA PRO A 110 -8.17 -16.15 6.90
C PRO A 110 -7.95 -15.18 5.72
N VAL A 111 -6.89 -15.44 4.96
CA VAL A 111 -6.57 -14.73 3.71
C VAL A 111 -6.23 -15.74 2.62
N GLU A 112 -6.41 -15.33 1.39
CA GLU A 112 -5.93 -16.05 0.21
C GLU A 112 -4.57 -15.49 -0.18
N VAL A 113 -3.59 -16.37 -0.40
CA VAL A 113 -2.27 -15.96 -0.86
C VAL A 113 -2.26 -15.90 -2.38
N LEU A 114 -2.04 -14.72 -2.90
CA LEU A 114 -1.88 -14.48 -4.34
C LEU A 114 -0.41 -14.39 -4.68
N ALA A 115 0.03 -15.14 -5.68
CA ALA A 115 1.35 -15.01 -6.29
C ALA A 115 1.24 -14.04 -7.49
N LEU A 116 1.95 -12.93 -7.41
CA LEU A 116 1.85 -11.84 -8.38
C LEU A 116 3.23 -11.48 -8.93
N ALA A 117 3.24 -10.84 -10.10
CA ALA A 117 4.44 -10.41 -10.77
C ALA A 117 4.25 -9.08 -11.51
N ARG A 118 5.34 -8.28 -11.56
CA ARG A 118 5.41 -7.06 -12.35
C ARG A 118 6.86 -6.81 -12.79
N GLY A 119 7.14 -6.88 -14.08
CA GLY A 119 8.51 -6.83 -14.57
C GLY A 119 9.38 -7.92 -13.93
N SER A 120 10.47 -7.53 -13.28
CA SER A 120 11.34 -8.43 -12.52
C SER A 120 10.89 -8.72 -11.09
N TYR A 121 9.91 -7.97 -10.57
CA TYR A 121 9.39 -8.19 -9.22
C TYR A 121 8.44 -9.38 -9.18
N ARG A 122 8.58 -10.20 -8.15
CA ARG A 122 7.69 -11.33 -7.80
C ARG A 122 7.37 -11.24 -6.33
N TRP A 123 6.11 -11.47 -5.96
CA TRP A 123 5.72 -11.47 -4.56
C TRP A 123 4.51 -12.35 -4.30
N ARG A 124 4.37 -12.77 -3.06
CA ARG A 124 3.17 -13.37 -2.51
C ARG A 124 2.50 -12.36 -1.59
N ILE A 125 1.18 -12.25 -1.62
CA ILE A 125 0.43 -11.30 -0.78
C ILE A 125 -0.83 -11.96 -0.24
N GLY A 126 -1.10 -11.78 1.06
CA GLY A 126 -2.28 -12.30 1.72
C GLY A 126 -3.46 -11.32 1.60
N VAL A 127 -4.51 -11.69 0.87
CA VAL A 127 -5.68 -10.83 0.61
C VAL A 127 -6.95 -11.56 1.07
N PRO A 128 -7.83 -10.94 1.88
CA PRO A 128 -9.15 -11.49 2.16
C PRO A 128 -9.95 -11.72 0.87
N LYS A 129 -10.73 -12.81 0.80
CA LYS A 129 -11.48 -13.17 -0.41
C LYS A 129 -12.48 -12.10 -0.83
N ASP A 130 -13.02 -11.35 0.13
CA ASP A 130 -13.95 -10.24 -0.09
C ASP A 130 -13.26 -8.90 -0.46
N GLY A 131 -11.91 -8.90 -0.57
CA GLY A 131 -11.11 -7.72 -0.91
C GLY A 131 -11.02 -6.68 0.20
N ARG A 132 -11.57 -6.93 1.38
CA ARG A 132 -11.53 -5.99 2.50
C ARG A 132 -10.13 -5.87 3.09
N ARG A 133 -9.89 -4.75 3.75
CA ARG A 133 -8.68 -4.60 4.57
C ARG A 133 -8.76 -5.57 5.76
N PRO A 134 -7.69 -6.29 6.05
CA PRO A 134 -7.66 -7.22 7.17
C PRO A 134 -8.08 -6.55 8.49
N GLY A 135 -8.89 -7.24 9.28
CA GLY A 135 -9.42 -6.74 10.55
C GLY A 135 -10.19 -5.43 10.44
N GLY A 136 -10.80 -5.13 9.28
CA GLY A 136 -11.42 -3.82 9.04
C GLY A 136 -10.41 -2.68 9.02
N GLY A 137 -9.13 -2.94 8.71
CA GLY A 137 -8.03 -1.98 8.71
C GLY A 137 -7.27 -1.90 10.04
N THR A 138 -7.45 -2.86 10.94
CA THR A 138 -6.70 -2.95 12.21
C THR A 138 -5.52 -3.91 12.15
N LEU A 139 -5.43 -4.73 11.10
CA LEU A 139 -4.35 -5.67 10.85
C LEU A 139 -3.61 -5.31 9.56
N PRO A 140 -2.29 -5.53 9.47
CA PRO A 140 -1.53 -5.31 8.24
C PRO A 140 -1.91 -6.32 7.16
N THR A 141 -1.81 -5.96 5.90
CA THR A 141 -1.67 -6.96 4.83
C THR A 141 -0.26 -7.52 4.87
N LEU A 142 -0.11 -8.84 4.69
CA LEU A 142 1.22 -9.47 4.65
C LEU A 142 1.69 -9.63 3.21
N ILE A 143 2.96 -9.30 2.96
CA ILE A 143 3.64 -9.48 1.67
C ILE A 143 4.97 -10.23 1.86
N GLN A 144 5.31 -11.08 0.91
CA GLN A 144 6.61 -11.72 0.82
C GLN A 144 7.19 -11.45 -0.58
N TRP A 145 8.27 -10.71 -0.63
CA TRP A 145 9.03 -10.49 -1.87
C TRP A 145 9.89 -11.70 -2.18
N GLU A 146 9.91 -12.13 -3.44
CA GLU A 146 10.78 -13.21 -3.90
C GLU A 146 12.13 -12.67 -4.33
N GLY A 147 13.20 -13.33 -3.91
CA GLY A 147 14.57 -12.91 -4.17
C GLY A 147 14.99 -11.66 -3.40
N SER A 148 15.98 -10.94 -3.93
CA SER A 148 16.58 -9.77 -3.28
C SER A 148 15.96 -8.44 -3.70
N LEU A 149 15.22 -8.40 -4.82
CA LEU A 149 14.70 -7.16 -5.38
C LEU A 149 13.54 -6.60 -4.55
N HIS A 150 13.57 -5.29 -4.33
CA HIS A 150 12.49 -4.57 -3.66
C HIS A 150 12.22 -3.24 -4.39
N PRO A 151 10.93 -2.85 -4.60
CA PRO A 151 10.59 -1.64 -5.36
C PRO A 151 11.27 -0.36 -4.84
N ALA A 152 11.39 -0.21 -3.53
CA ALA A 152 12.01 0.97 -2.93
C ALA A 152 13.47 1.19 -3.36
N GLU A 153 14.20 0.13 -3.74
CA GLU A 153 15.61 0.24 -4.14
C GLU A 153 15.79 0.90 -5.52
N ALA A 154 14.75 0.90 -6.35
CA ALA A 154 14.74 1.55 -7.66
C ALA A 154 14.10 2.96 -7.63
N LEU A 155 13.57 3.40 -6.49
CA LEU A 155 12.92 4.70 -6.38
C LEU A 155 13.96 5.81 -6.12
N PRO A 156 13.73 7.02 -6.67
CA PRO A 156 14.58 8.16 -6.37
C PRO A 156 14.46 8.54 -4.88
N ASP A 157 15.60 8.79 -4.25
CA ASP A 157 15.64 9.32 -2.90
C ASP A 157 15.41 10.83 -2.92
N THR A 158 14.22 11.23 -2.50
CA THR A 158 13.81 12.64 -2.44
C THR A 158 14.05 13.29 -1.07
N GLY A 159 14.70 12.59 -0.14
CA GLY A 159 14.88 13.05 1.24
C GLY A 159 13.66 12.85 2.13
N CYS A 160 12.58 12.26 1.64
CA CYS A 160 11.40 11.93 2.45
C CYS A 160 11.64 10.64 3.25
N ARG A 161 11.34 10.65 4.54
CA ARG A 161 11.50 9.50 5.44
C ARG A 161 10.29 9.34 6.33
N LEU A 162 9.77 8.12 6.42
CA LEU A 162 8.80 7.78 7.45
C LEU A 162 9.51 7.69 8.80
N GLU A 163 9.13 8.53 9.74
CA GLU A 163 9.65 8.50 11.11
C GLU A 163 8.85 7.56 12.00
N ARG A 164 7.54 7.69 11.95
CA ARG A 164 6.63 6.81 12.68
C ARG A 164 5.25 6.80 12.03
N PHE A 165 4.49 5.75 12.28
CA PHE A 165 3.05 5.73 12.03
C PHE A 165 2.33 5.06 13.20
N ALA A 166 1.06 5.35 13.34
CA ALA A 166 0.16 4.71 14.30
C ALA A 166 -1.12 4.30 13.58
N ALA A 167 -1.55 3.06 13.81
CA ALA A 167 -2.83 2.55 13.34
C ALA A 167 -3.72 2.29 14.56
N LYS A 168 -4.84 2.97 14.65
CA LYS A 168 -5.80 2.82 15.74
C LYS A 168 -7.22 2.88 15.20
N GLU A 169 -8.03 1.87 15.54
CA GLU A 169 -9.46 1.83 15.16
C GLU A 169 -9.70 2.02 13.64
N GLY A 170 -8.80 1.45 12.81
CA GLY A 170 -8.89 1.54 11.35
C GLY A 170 -8.49 2.91 10.76
N ARG A 171 -7.98 3.82 11.58
CA ARG A 171 -7.36 5.09 11.16
C ARG A 171 -5.86 4.98 11.24
N ILE A 172 -5.16 5.63 10.33
CA ILE A 172 -3.70 5.65 10.30
C ILE A 172 -3.26 7.10 10.27
N GLU A 173 -2.28 7.42 11.11
CA GLU A 173 -1.55 8.68 11.06
C GLU A 173 -0.08 8.36 10.82
N ALA A 174 0.57 9.08 9.93
CA ALA A 174 1.98 8.89 9.63
C ALA A 174 2.74 10.22 9.65
N VAL A 175 3.91 10.24 10.30
CA VAL A 175 4.80 11.39 10.41
C VAL A 175 6.05 11.16 9.59
N PHE A 176 6.40 12.15 8.79
CA PHE A 176 7.53 12.13 7.88
C PHE A 176 8.49 13.28 8.15
N SER A 177 9.78 13.03 8.03
CA SER A 177 10.73 14.10 7.73
C SER A 177 10.83 14.28 6.21
N THR A 178 10.82 15.53 5.78
CA THR A 178 10.92 15.91 4.36
C THR A 178 11.93 17.04 4.20
N PRO A 179 12.40 17.34 2.97
CA PRO A 179 13.27 18.49 2.75
C PRO A 179 12.70 19.83 3.24
N SER A 180 11.37 19.90 3.38
CA SER A 180 10.65 21.09 3.88
C SER A 180 10.26 21.00 5.35
N GLY A 181 10.85 20.07 6.12
CA GLY A 181 10.57 19.84 7.54
C GLY A 181 9.61 18.68 7.80
N THR A 182 9.19 18.55 9.06
CA THR A 182 8.27 17.49 9.49
C THR A 182 6.88 17.71 8.93
N ARG A 183 6.26 16.64 8.44
CA ARG A 183 4.90 16.61 7.88
C ARG A 183 4.11 15.44 8.44
N THR A 184 2.80 15.60 8.55
CA THR A 184 1.88 14.54 9.01
C THR A 184 0.80 14.29 7.96
N ILE A 185 0.54 13.02 7.70
CA ILE A 185 -0.62 12.54 6.94
C ILE A 185 -1.55 11.81 7.92
N PRO A 186 -2.79 12.28 8.09
CA PRO A 186 -3.81 11.63 8.93
C PRO A 186 -4.49 10.47 8.23
#